data_8cd95b94c74f62f7e567862ffd746b91
#
_entry.id   8cd95b94c74f62f7e567862ffd746b91
#
_cell.length_a   1.000
_cell.length_b   1.000
_cell.length_c   1.000
_cell.angle_alpha   90.00
_cell.angle_beta   90.00
_cell.angle_gamma   90.00
#
_symmetry.space_group_name_H-M   'P 1'
#
loop_
_entity.id
_entity.type
_entity.pdbx_description
1 polymer ?
#
loop_
_entity_poly.entity_id
_entity_poly.type
_entity_poly.pdbx_seq_one_letter_code
_entity_poly.pdbx_strand_id
1 'polypeptide(L)'
;MTNPQENVVWITGASSGIGKSMAFEWARLGYKVVLSSRRKELLEKVAGDIRHSGGAALVIPCDILEETAIENAVQQIILAWGRLDVVIANAGFGVFGNMEKLTAKDWNRQLQGNVTGLAITVKYALPHLKKTNGRIGLVGSVGAYLPNPNLGAYGASKAAVHSIGQTLQVELLGTGVSCTTLHPGFVVSEITRIDNNGVWHPERPDPRPSNLIWPTDKAAKVMVKAILKRRRNYVFTTHGKIFVWLQRWFPGLMRFIISKSPKPDS
;
A
#
# COMPACT_ATOMS: atom_id res chain seq x y z
N MET A 1 3.06 -28.14 -4.58
CA MET A 1 2.83 -26.72 -4.95
C MET A 1 1.35 -26.57 -5.16
N THR A 2 0.67 -25.69 -4.43
CA THR A 2 -0.78 -25.43 -4.60
C THR A 2 -1.00 -24.83 -5.98
N ASN A 3 -2.07 -25.27 -6.66
CA ASN A 3 -2.47 -24.70 -7.95
C ASN A 3 -2.77 -23.20 -7.77
N PRO A 4 -2.06 -22.28 -8.47
CA PRO A 4 -2.29 -20.84 -8.32
C PRO A 4 -3.72 -20.42 -8.60
N GLN A 5 -4.45 -21.15 -9.45
CA GLN A 5 -5.84 -20.86 -9.82
C GLN A 5 -6.84 -21.00 -8.66
N GLU A 6 -6.44 -21.58 -7.53
CA GLU A 6 -7.27 -21.65 -6.33
C GLU A 6 -6.93 -20.58 -5.30
N ASN A 7 -5.74 -19.96 -5.39
CA ASN A 7 -5.27 -19.01 -4.40
C ASN A 7 -5.99 -17.67 -4.52
N VAL A 8 -6.31 -17.09 -3.38
CA VAL A 8 -7.06 -15.85 -3.25
C VAL A 8 -6.15 -14.73 -2.73
N VAL A 9 -6.15 -13.57 -3.42
CA VAL A 9 -5.51 -12.36 -2.95
C VAL A 9 -6.53 -11.25 -2.73
N TRP A 10 -6.49 -10.62 -1.56
CA TRP A 10 -7.29 -9.45 -1.23
C TRP A 10 -6.44 -8.18 -1.25
N ILE A 11 -6.88 -7.16 -1.99
CA ILE A 11 -6.15 -5.90 -2.17
C ILE A 11 -7.04 -4.73 -1.76
N THR A 12 -6.63 -4.01 -0.71
CA THR A 12 -7.27 -2.75 -0.34
C THR A 12 -6.71 -1.59 -1.17
N GLY A 13 -7.56 -0.59 -1.50
CA GLY A 13 -7.16 0.51 -2.38
C GLY A 13 -6.92 0.07 -3.82
N ALA A 14 -7.69 -0.91 -4.31
CA ALA A 14 -7.51 -1.54 -5.62
C ALA A 14 -8.11 -0.74 -6.80
N SER A 15 -8.76 0.40 -6.56
CA SER A 15 -9.45 1.19 -7.60
C SER A 15 -8.52 1.99 -8.50
N SER A 16 -7.28 2.26 -8.09
CA SER A 16 -6.31 3.07 -8.86
C SER A 16 -4.85 2.77 -8.48
N GLY A 17 -3.91 3.38 -9.18
CA GLY A 17 -2.49 3.40 -8.87
C GLY A 17 -1.87 2.01 -8.69
N ILE A 18 -1.05 1.87 -7.65
CA ILE A 18 -0.32 0.63 -7.34
C ILE A 18 -1.28 -0.53 -7.07
N GLY A 19 -2.35 -0.31 -6.29
CA GLY A 19 -3.32 -1.37 -5.96
C GLY A 19 -4.00 -1.96 -7.19
N LYS A 20 -4.44 -1.10 -8.13
CA LYS A 20 -5.00 -1.53 -9.42
C LYS A 20 -3.98 -2.35 -10.22
N SER A 21 -2.75 -1.87 -10.36
CA SER A 21 -1.72 -2.57 -11.12
C SER A 21 -1.29 -3.90 -10.47
N MET A 22 -1.28 -3.98 -9.14
CA MET A 22 -1.06 -5.23 -8.43
C MET A 22 -2.21 -6.23 -8.67
N ALA A 23 -3.46 -5.75 -8.76
CA ALA A 23 -4.61 -6.61 -9.06
C ALA A 23 -4.45 -7.32 -10.41
N PHE A 24 -4.05 -6.59 -11.46
CA PHE A 24 -3.77 -7.18 -12.77
C PHE A 24 -2.59 -8.17 -12.72
N GLU A 25 -1.53 -7.84 -12.01
CA GLU A 25 -0.36 -8.73 -11.92
C GLU A 25 -0.68 -10.03 -11.17
N TRP A 26 -1.47 -9.97 -10.07
CA TRP A 26 -1.93 -11.17 -9.38
C TRP A 26 -2.89 -12.02 -10.23
N ALA A 27 -3.82 -11.37 -10.96
CA ALA A 27 -4.71 -12.07 -11.90
C ALA A 27 -3.92 -12.76 -13.01
N ARG A 28 -2.89 -12.10 -13.58
CA ARG A 28 -1.98 -12.68 -14.59
C ARG A 28 -1.24 -13.93 -14.07
N LEU A 29 -0.99 -13.99 -12.76
CA LEU A 29 -0.38 -15.16 -12.11
C LEU A 29 -1.40 -16.25 -11.75
N GLY A 30 -2.67 -16.10 -12.13
CA GLY A 30 -3.73 -17.07 -11.91
C GLY A 30 -4.42 -16.98 -10.55
N TYR A 31 -4.17 -15.94 -9.74
CA TYR A 31 -4.87 -15.75 -8.48
C TYR A 31 -6.29 -15.23 -8.70
N LYS A 32 -7.24 -15.67 -7.86
CA LYS A 32 -8.53 -15.03 -7.70
C LYS A 32 -8.33 -13.72 -6.92
N VAL A 33 -8.79 -12.60 -7.48
CA VAL A 33 -8.48 -11.26 -6.93
C VAL A 33 -9.70 -10.63 -6.31
N VAL A 34 -9.61 -10.29 -5.02
CA VAL A 34 -10.61 -9.47 -4.32
C VAL A 34 -10.16 -8.02 -4.33
N LEU A 35 -11.04 -7.15 -4.81
CA LEU A 35 -10.80 -5.73 -4.99
C LEU A 35 -11.61 -4.92 -3.98
N SER A 36 -10.95 -4.16 -3.12
CA SER A 36 -11.63 -3.30 -2.13
C SER A 36 -11.17 -1.85 -2.20
N SER A 37 -12.11 -0.95 -2.20
CA SER A 37 -11.99 0.49 -1.98
C SER A 37 -13.39 1.08 -1.77
N ARG A 38 -13.50 2.39 -1.52
CA ARG A 38 -14.79 3.10 -1.44
C ARG A 38 -15.45 3.31 -2.82
N ARG A 39 -14.66 3.39 -3.90
CA ARG A 39 -15.09 3.73 -5.26
C ARG A 39 -15.54 2.47 -6.02
N LYS A 40 -16.78 2.03 -5.79
CA LYS A 40 -17.34 0.78 -6.34
C LYS A 40 -17.26 0.73 -7.87
N GLU A 41 -17.63 1.80 -8.55
CA GLU A 41 -17.68 1.87 -10.01
C GLU A 41 -16.29 1.64 -10.64
N LEU A 42 -15.25 2.19 -10.01
CA LEU A 42 -13.88 1.97 -10.47
C LEU A 42 -13.39 0.54 -10.18
N LEU A 43 -13.83 -0.07 -9.09
CA LEU A 43 -13.53 -1.47 -8.80
C LEU A 43 -14.20 -2.40 -9.81
N GLU A 44 -15.46 -2.13 -10.17
CA GLU A 44 -16.18 -2.94 -11.18
C GLU A 44 -15.51 -2.84 -12.54
N LYS A 45 -15.01 -1.67 -12.93
CA LYS A 45 -14.22 -1.52 -14.14
C LYS A 45 -12.95 -2.38 -14.12
N VAL A 46 -12.18 -2.33 -13.02
CA VAL A 46 -10.98 -3.16 -12.85
C VAL A 46 -11.33 -4.65 -12.87
N ALA A 47 -12.42 -5.04 -12.18
CA ALA A 47 -12.88 -6.43 -12.17
C ALA A 47 -13.34 -6.90 -13.56
N GLY A 48 -14.03 -6.04 -14.31
CA GLY A 48 -14.44 -6.30 -15.68
C GLY A 48 -13.23 -6.57 -16.58
N ASP A 49 -12.21 -5.72 -16.52
CA ASP A 49 -10.97 -5.88 -17.29
C ASP A 49 -10.26 -7.20 -16.95
N ILE A 50 -10.20 -7.56 -15.65
CA ILE A 50 -9.61 -8.84 -15.20
C ILE A 50 -10.40 -10.03 -15.73
N ARG A 51 -11.75 -10.01 -15.62
CA ARG A 51 -12.61 -11.10 -16.08
C ARG A 51 -12.55 -11.25 -17.60
N HIS A 52 -12.53 -10.14 -18.34
CA HIS A 52 -12.38 -10.13 -19.79
C HIS A 52 -11.05 -10.77 -20.23
N SER A 53 -9.99 -10.64 -19.43
CA SER A 53 -8.70 -11.29 -19.66
C SER A 53 -8.65 -12.74 -19.15
N GLY A 54 -9.78 -13.36 -18.80
CA GLY A 54 -9.88 -14.73 -18.32
C GLY A 54 -9.54 -14.95 -16.85
N GLY A 55 -9.33 -13.87 -16.07
CA GLY A 55 -9.09 -13.95 -14.64
C GLY A 55 -10.37 -13.96 -13.79
N ALA A 56 -10.24 -14.28 -12.50
CA ALA A 56 -11.33 -14.21 -11.54
C ALA A 56 -11.19 -12.99 -10.63
N ALA A 57 -12.25 -12.18 -10.53
CA ALA A 57 -12.26 -10.99 -9.68
C ALA A 57 -13.59 -10.85 -8.93
N LEU A 58 -13.51 -10.48 -7.65
CA LEU A 58 -14.64 -10.17 -6.77
C LEU A 58 -14.50 -8.73 -6.27
N VAL A 59 -15.56 -7.96 -6.38
CA VAL A 59 -15.63 -6.60 -5.88
C VAL A 59 -16.31 -6.59 -4.51
N ILE A 60 -15.61 -6.10 -3.50
CA ILE A 60 -16.14 -5.90 -2.16
C ILE A 60 -15.81 -4.45 -1.76
N PRO A 61 -16.76 -3.50 -1.90
CA PRO A 61 -16.56 -2.14 -1.45
C PRO A 61 -16.27 -2.13 0.06
N CYS A 62 -15.20 -1.43 0.46
CA CYS A 62 -14.78 -1.38 1.85
C CYS A 62 -14.10 -0.04 2.14
N ASP A 63 -14.57 0.67 3.17
CA ASP A 63 -13.83 1.77 3.76
C ASP A 63 -12.96 1.22 4.90
N ILE A 64 -11.66 1.39 4.78
CA ILE A 64 -10.69 0.95 5.78
C ILE A 64 -10.73 1.77 7.08
N LEU A 65 -11.48 2.85 7.13
CA LEU A 65 -11.73 3.62 8.35
C LEU A 65 -12.79 2.96 9.24
N GLU A 66 -13.58 2.04 8.68
CA GLU A 66 -14.67 1.33 9.35
C GLU A 66 -14.27 -0.12 9.64
N GLU A 67 -14.02 -0.44 10.91
CA GLU A 67 -13.59 -1.79 11.33
C GLU A 67 -14.60 -2.87 10.90
N THR A 68 -15.90 -2.60 11.06
CA THR A 68 -16.97 -3.52 10.65
C THR A 68 -17.01 -3.78 9.15
N ALA A 69 -16.66 -2.78 8.33
CA ALA A 69 -16.56 -2.96 6.87
C ALA A 69 -15.41 -3.90 6.50
N ILE A 70 -14.29 -3.82 7.22
CA ILE A 70 -13.12 -4.70 7.03
C ILE A 70 -13.48 -6.13 7.44
N GLU A 71 -14.11 -6.32 8.59
CA GLU A 71 -14.57 -7.64 9.07
C GLU A 71 -15.52 -8.28 8.07
N ASN A 72 -16.55 -7.55 7.66
CA ASN A 72 -17.53 -8.01 6.66
C ASN A 72 -16.87 -8.35 5.33
N ALA A 73 -15.84 -7.60 4.90
CA ALA A 73 -15.10 -7.92 3.67
C ALA A 73 -14.42 -9.29 3.78
N VAL A 74 -13.76 -9.58 4.90
CA VAL A 74 -13.13 -10.90 5.11
C VAL A 74 -14.17 -12.00 5.13
N GLN A 75 -15.30 -11.81 5.81
CA GLN A 75 -16.39 -12.79 5.82
C GLN A 75 -16.91 -13.10 4.41
N GLN A 76 -17.14 -12.07 3.59
CA GLN A 76 -17.56 -12.24 2.20
C GLN A 76 -16.52 -12.97 1.34
N ILE A 77 -15.22 -12.71 1.54
CA ILE A 77 -14.14 -13.43 0.85
C ILE A 77 -14.21 -14.93 1.16
N ILE A 78 -14.35 -15.26 2.45
CA ILE A 78 -14.38 -16.65 2.89
C ILE A 78 -15.67 -17.34 2.43
N LEU A 79 -16.80 -16.66 2.46
CA LEU A 79 -18.07 -17.19 1.94
C LEU A 79 -17.97 -17.47 0.43
N ALA A 80 -17.37 -16.58 -0.34
CA ALA A 80 -17.30 -16.71 -1.80
C ALA A 80 -16.27 -17.75 -2.28
N TRP A 81 -15.12 -17.86 -1.62
CA TRP A 81 -13.99 -18.64 -2.13
C TRP A 81 -13.35 -19.60 -1.10
N GLY A 82 -13.84 -19.63 0.14
CA GLY A 82 -13.42 -20.59 1.17
C GLY A 82 -12.02 -20.35 1.76
N ARG A 83 -11.23 -19.42 1.21
CA ARG A 83 -9.84 -19.22 1.58
C ARG A 83 -9.34 -17.79 1.34
N LEU A 84 -8.23 -17.47 2.00
CA LEU A 84 -7.45 -16.25 1.75
C LEU A 84 -5.96 -16.60 1.87
N ASP A 85 -5.19 -16.35 0.82
CA ASP A 85 -3.78 -16.71 0.73
C ASP A 85 -2.84 -15.50 0.81
N VAL A 86 -3.32 -14.35 0.33
CA VAL A 86 -2.54 -13.11 0.32
C VAL A 86 -3.43 -11.94 0.71
N VAL A 87 -2.96 -11.08 1.60
CA VAL A 87 -3.56 -9.77 1.84
C VAL A 87 -2.56 -8.68 1.48
N ILE A 88 -3.04 -7.69 0.73
CA ILE A 88 -2.27 -6.48 0.39
C ILE A 88 -2.94 -5.29 1.05
N ALA A 89 -2.41 -4.86 2.18
CA ALA A 89 -2.83 -3.63 2.86
C ALA A 89 -2.16 -2.44 2.16
N ASN A 90 -2.79 -2.00 1.07
CA ASN A 90 -2.30 -0.95 0.17
C ASN A 90 -3.08 0.34 0.29
N ALA A 91 -4.36 0.31 0.69
CA ALA A 91 -5.16 1.51 0.85
C ALA A 91 -4.44 2.55 1.73
N GLY A 92 -4.46 3.79 1.28
CA GLY A 92 -3.82 4.89 1.98
C GLY A 92 -3.89 6.18 1.17
N PHE A 93 -3.64 7.28 1.85
CA PHE A 93 -3.61 8.62 1.26
C PHE A 93 -2.53 9.46 1.94
N GLY A 94 -2.31 10.68 1.45
CA GLY A 94 -1.38 11.63 2.03
C GLY A 94 -2.10 12.85 2.57
N VAL A 95 -1.70 13.29 3.76
CA VAL A 95 -1.98 14.61 4.31
C VAL A 95 -0.67 15.40 4.22
N PHE A 96 -0.73 16.53 3.58
CA PHE A 96 0.43 17.35 3.24
C PHE A 96 0.30 18.74 3.88
N GLY A 97 1.40 19.25 4.39
CA GLY A 97 1.50 20.58 4.99
C GLY A 97 2.63 20.69 6.00
N ASN A 98 3.05 21.92 6.25
CA ASN A 98 4.01 22.22 7.33
C ASN A 98 3.43 21.85 8.69
N MET A 99 4.28 21.39 9.61
CA MET A 99 3.87 20.96 10.96
C MET A 99 2.99 21.98 11.69
N GLU A 100 3.30 23.25 11.55
CA GLU A 100 2.55 24.36 12.16
C GLU A 100 1.13 24.58 11.59
N LYS A 101 0.87 24.06 10.37
CA LYS A 101 -0.42 24.22 9.67
C LYS A 101 -1.34 23.02 9.83
N LEU A 102 -0.79 21.83 10.18
CA LEU A 102 -1.58 20.60 10.30
C LEU A 102 -2.35 20.57 11.63
N THR A 103 -3.66 20.42 11.53
CA THR A 103 -4.56 20.30 12.66
C THR A 103 -4.56 18.88 13.25
N ALA A 104 -5.08 18.71 14.46
CA ALA A 104 -5.32 17.40 15.05
C ALA A 104 -6.22 16.51 14.16
N LYS A 105 -7.19 17.10 13.46
CA LYS A 105 -8.06 16.41 12.50
C LYS A 105 -7.25 15.82 11.35
N ASP A 106 -6.28 16.56 10.80
CA ASP A 106 -5.41 16.11 9.72
C ASP A 106 -4.54 14.92 10.16
N TRP A 107 -3.94 15.04 11.35
CA TRP A 107 -3.15 13.97 11.96
C TRP A 107 -3.98 12.71 12.21
N ASN A 108 -5.13 12.85 12.86
CA ASN A 108 -6.00 11.72 13.16
C ASN A 108 -6.45 11.02 11.89
N ARG A 109 -6.86 11.78 10.86
CA ARG A 109 -7.24 11.22 9.57
C ARG A 109 -6.11 10.44 8.92
N GLN A 110 -4.89 11.02 8.90
CA GLN A 110 -3.72 10.36 8.31
C GLN A 110 -3.38 9.04 9.01
N LEU A 111 -3.35 9.05 10.35
CA LEU A 111 -3.01 7.87 11.15
C LEU A 111 -4.12 6.82 11.10
N GLN A 112 -5.39 7.23 11.19
CA GLN A 112 -6.52 6.32 11.14
C GLN A 112 -6.54 5.53 9.82
N GLY A 113 -6.34 6.20 8.66
CA GLY A 113 -6.33 5.52 7.38
C GLY A 113 -5.08 4.66 7.16
N ASN A 114 -3.89 5.25 7.30
CA ASN A 114 -2.67 4.58 6.88
C ASN A 114 -2.11 3.60 7.91
N VAL A 115 -2.47 3.73 9.18
CA VAL A 115 -1.94 2.91 10.28
C VAL A 115 -3.03 2.00 10.85
N THR A 116 -4.09 2.58 11.43
CA THR A 116 -5.14 1.80 12.07
C THR A 116 -5.87 0.92 11.06
N GLY A 117 -6.34 1.47 9.95
CA GLY A 117 -7.04 0.70 8.90
C GLY A 117 -6.17 -0.41 8.30
N LEU A 118 -4.87 -0.17 8.12
CA LEU A 118 -3.93 -1.20 7.70
C LEU A 118 -3.81 -2.31 8.77
N ALA A 119 -3.62 -1.95 10.04
CA ALA A 119 -3.48 -2.92 11.12
C ALA A 119 -4.73 -3.77 11.30
N ILE A 120 -5.92 -3.16 11.25
CA ILE A 120 -7.21 -3.86 11.32
C ILE A 120 -7.42 -4.76 10.11
N THR A 121 -7.03 -4.34 8.90
CA THR A 121 -7.03 -5.22 7.71
C THR A 121 -6.22 -6.48 7.95
N VAL A 122 -5.02 -6.36 8.52
CA VAL A 122 -4.17 -7.51 8.86
C VAL A 122 -4.81 -8.35 9.98
N LYS A 123 -5.35 -7.73 11.03
CA LYS A 123 -6.02 -8.40 12.16
C LYS A 123 -7.07 -9.41 11.66
N TYR A 124 -7.99 -8.98 10.82
CA TYR A 124 -9.08 -9.84 10.33
C TYR A 124 -8.62 -10.85 9.27
N ALA A 125 -7.62 -10.54 8.46
CA ALA A 125 -7.07 -11.47 7.47
C ALA A 125 -6.23 -12.59 8.11
N LEU A 126 -5.53 -12.32 9.21
CA LEU A 126 -4.49 -13.17 9.78
C LEU A 126 -4.96 -14.59 10.15
N PRO A 127 -6.13 -14.82 10.77
CA PRO A 127 -6.61 -16.18 11.08
C PRO A 127 -6.74 -17.06 9.84
N HIS A 128 -7.14 -16.47 8.70
CA HIS A 128 -7.31 -17.18 7.44
C HIS A 128 -5.96 -17.41 6.74
N LEU A 129 -5.05 -16.44 6.80
CA LEU A 129 -3.70 -16.58 6.29
C LEU A 129 -2.89 -17.67 7.01
N LYS A 130 -3.10 -17.85 8.32
CA LYS A 130 -2.47 -18.96 9.08
C LYS A 130 -2.88 -20.32 8.54
N LYS A 131 -4.13 -20.49 8.09
CA LYS A 131 -4.63 -21.76 7.52
C LYS A 131 -3.98 -22.08 6.16
N THR A 132 -3.50 -21.09 5.43
CA THR A 132 -2.96 -21.22 4.07
C THR A 132 -1.44 -21.05 4.00
N ASN A 133 -0.75 -20.85 5.13
CA ASN A 133 0.64 -20.43 5.17
C ASN A 133 0.85 -19.18 4.30
N GLY A 134 -0.06 -18.24 4.42
CA GLY A 134 -0.28 -17.11 3.52
C GLY A 134 0.81 -16.03 3.55
N ARG A 135 0.49 -14.90 2.94
CA ARG A 135 1.42 -13.76 2.81
C ARG A 135 0.72 -12.44 3.10
N ILE A 136 1.42 -11.56 3.78
CA ILE A 136 0.99 -10.17 4.03
C ILE A 136 1.92 -9.25 3.23
N GLY A 137 1.34 -8.37 2.43
CA GLY A 137 2.01 -7.24 1.80
C GLY A 137 1.56 -5.92 2.42
N LEU A 138 2.45 -5.20 3.08
CA LEU A 138 2.19 -3.87 3.62
C LEU A 138 2.80 -2.82 2.69
N VAL A 139 1.99 -1.86 2.22
CA VAL A 139 2.51 -0.79 1.36
C VAL A 139 2.93 0.40 2.20
N GLY A 140 4.22 0.43 2.49
CA GLY A 140 4.94 1.54 3.11
C GLY A 140 5.28 2.65 2.11
N SER A 141 6.44 3.27 2.31
CA SER A 141 7.03 4.28 1.42
C SER A 141 8.49 4.48 1.81
N VAL A 142 9.33 4.98 0.92
CA VAL A 142 10.64 5.53 1.28
C VAL A 142 10.51 6.73 2.22
N GLY A 143 9.35 7.41 2.23
CA GLY A 143 9.01 8.44 3.22
C GLY A 143 8.99 7.96 4.67
N ALA A 144 9.02 6.66 4.93
CA ALA A 144 9.23 6.09 6.26
C ALA A 144 10.64 6.34 6.81
N TYR A 145 11.60 6.61 5.95
CA TYR A 145 13.02 6.76 6.28
C TYR A 145 13.54 8.18 6.12
N LEU A 146 12.84 9.01 5.33
CA LEU A 146 13.35 10.30 4.88
C LEU A 146 12.61 11.46 5.54
N PRO A 147 13.33 12.44 6.12
CA PRO A 147 12.71 13.69 6.51
C PRO A 147 12.36 14.47 5.25
N ASN A 148 11.07 14.77 5.05
CA ASN A 148 10.63 15.61 3.93
C ASN A 148 9.78 16.77 4.45
N PRO A 149 10.08 18.02 4.07
CA PRO A 149 9.20 19.16 4.33
C PRO A 149 7.78 18.87 3.83
N ASN A 150 6.77 19.34 4.53
CA ASN A 150 5.34 19.16 4.24
C ASN A 150 4.81 17.70 4.29
N LEU A 151 5.66 16.72 4.63
CA LEU A 151 5.27 15.30 4.70
C LEU A 151 5.31 14.74 6.13
N GLY A 152 5.26 15.57 7.17
CA GLY A 152 5.41 15.13 8.55
C GLY A 152 4.39 14.05 8.95
N ALA A 153 3.10 14.30 8.76
CA ALA A 153 2.05 13.34 9.09
C ALA A 153 2.11 12.07 8.22
N TYR A 154 2.32 12.24 6.90
CA TYR A 154 2.48 11.11 5.99
C TYR A 154 3.70 10.27 6.33
N GLY A 155 4.87 10.90 6.51
CA GLY A 155 6.12 10.21 6.88
C GLY A 155 5.98 9.43 8.18
N ALA A 156 5.40 10.04 9.22
CA ALA A 156 5.11 9.38 10.49
C ALA A 156 4.21 8.16 10.31
N SER A 157 3.13 8.26 9.51
CA SER A 157 2.26 7.13 9.21
C SER A 157 3.00 5.98 8.51
N LYS A 158 3.90 6.29 7.57
CA LYS A 158 4.67 5.27 6.84
C LYS A 158 5.82 4.69 7.69
N ALA A 159 6.37 5.45 8.64
CA ALA A 159 7.29 4.93 9.66
C ALA A 159 6.56 3.95 10.61
N ALA A 160 5.34 4.27 11.02
CA ALA A 160 4.51 3.35 11.80
C ALA A 160 4.22 2.04 11.03
N VAL A 161 3.88 2.11 9.74
CA VAL A 161 3.70 0.92 8.87
C VAL A 161 4.98 0.08 8.81
N HIS A 162 6.15 0.73 8.71
CA HIS A 162 7.43 0.01 8.74
C HIS A 162 7.63 -0.73 10.07
N SER A 163 7.38 -0.08 11.20
CA SER A 163 7.49 -0.67 12.53
C SER A 163 6.51 -1.84 12.71
N ILE A 164 5.24 -1.68 12.33
CA ILE A 164 4.23 -2.76 12.33
C ILE A 164 4.72 -3.95 11.52
N GLY A 165 5.28 -3.70 10.34
CA GLY A 165 5.82 -4.76 9.49
C GLY A 165 6.96 -5.53 10.16
N GLN A 166 7.87 -4.85 10.85
CA GLN A 166 8.95 -5.49 11.60
C GLN A 166 8.42 -6.33 12.76
N THR A 167 7.45 -5.82 13.51
CA THR A 167 6.79 -6.54 14.61
C THR A 167 6.11 -7.81 14.09
N LEU A 168 5.30 -7.71 13.02
CA LEU A 168 4.64 -8.86 12.41
C LEU A 168 5.64 -9.91 11.91
N GLN A 169 6.80 -9.51 11.40
CA GLN A 169 7.84 -10.46 10.98
C GLN A 169 8.38 -11.32 12.12
N VAL A 170 8.35 -10.82 13.35
CA VAL A 170 8.76 -11.55 14.56
C VAL A 170 7.58 -12.36 15.12
N GLU A 171 6.39 -11.76 15.25
CA GLU A 171 5.20 -12.44 15.80
C GLU A 171 4.75 -13.64 14.94
N LEU A 172 5.05 -13.62 13.66
CA LEU A 172 4.66 -14.67 12.71
C LEU A 172 5.69 -15.79 12.57
N LEU A 173 6.78 -15.75 13.29
CA LEU A 173 7.76 -16.85 13.29
C LEU A 173 7.09 -18.18 13.68
N GLY A 174 7.35 -19.23 12.92
CA GLY A 174 6.78 -20.56 13.14
C GLY A 174 5.33 -20.74 12.64
N THR A 175 4.61 -19.67 12.24
CA THR A 175 3.21 -19.78 11.79
C THR A 175 3.06 -20.14 10.31
N GLY A 176 4.13 -20.15 9.53
CA GLY A 176 4.10 -20.29 8.08
C GLY A 176 3.69 -19.03 7.32
N VAL A 177 3.13 -18.00 7.98
CA VAL A 177 2.76 -16.71 7.37
C VAL A 177 4.00 -15.82 7.25
N SER A 178 4.11 -15.08 6.15
CA SER A 178 5.17 -14.07 5.97
C SER A 178 4.61 -12.67 5.83
N CYS A 179 5.32 -11.68 6.35
CA CYS A 179 5.02 -10.27 6.16
C CYS A 179 6.13 -9.59 5.35
N THR A 180 5.74 -8.95 4.25
CA THR A 180 6.62 -8.15 3.38
C THR A 180 6.21 -6.69 3.45
N THR A 181 7.08 -5.82 3.95
CA THR A 181 6.88 -4.38 3.89
C THR A 181 7.54 -3.83 2.64
N LEU A 182 6.75 -3.21 1.79
CA LEU A 182 7.15 -2.68 0.48
C LEU A 182 7.32 -1.16 0.59
N HIS A 183 8.46 -0.65 0.18
CA HIS A 183 8.77 0.79 0.27
C HIS A 183 8.98 1.37 -1.13
N PRO A 184 7.89 1.78 -1.83
CA PRO A 184 8.02 2.52 -3.08
C PRO A 184 8.69 3.88 -2.85
N GLY A 185 9.53 4.27 -3.82
CA GLY A 185 9.88 5.68 -4.03
C GLY A 185 8.79 6.37 -4.84
N PHE A 186 9.19 7.15 -5.85
CA PHE A 186 8.21 7.80 -6.73
C PHE A 186 7.63 6.78 -7.72
N VAL A 187 6.33 6.56 -7.61
CA VAL A 187 5.51 5.72 -8.51
C VAL A 187 4.29 6.52 -8.90
N VAL A 188 3.84 6.42 -10.15
CA VAL A 188 2.63 7.09 -10.61
C VAL A 188 1.47 6.79 -9.66
N SER A 189 0.81 7.83 -9.16
CA SER A 189 -0.33 7.70 -8.23
C SER A 189 -1.17 8.97 -8.21
N GLU A 190 -2.41 8.85 -7.79
CA GLU A 190 -3.31 9.98 -7.57
C GLU A 190 -3.08 10.70 -6.23
N ILE A 191 -2.16 10.21 -5.40
CA ILE A 191 -1.98 10.67 -4.02
C ILE A 191 -1.66 12.17 -3.90
N THR A 192 -0.93 12.73 -4.87
CA THR A 192 -0.57 14.15 -4.93
C THR A 192 -1.72 15.03 -5.44
N ARG A 193 -2.75 14.42 -6.04
CA ARG A 193 -3.94 15.11 -6.56
C ARG A 193 -5.13 15.08 -5.60
N ILE A 194 -5.01 14.42 -4.47
CA ILE A 194 -6.05 14.37 -3.44
C ILE A 194 -5.65 15.35 -2.33
N ASP A 195 -6.53 16.26 -1.97
CA ASP A 195 -6.28 17.22 -0.88
C ASP A 195 -6.47 16.60 0.52
N ASN A 196 -6.17 17.39 1.55
CA ASN A 196 -6.29 16.93 2.93
C ASN A 196 -7.74 16.61 3.35
N ASN A 197 -8.75 17.05 2.60
CA ASN A 197 -10.16 16.71 2.80
C ASN A 197 -10.58 15.45 2.01
N GLY A 198 -9.73 14.97 1.11
CA GLY A 198 -9.99 13.79 0.28
C GLY A 198 -10.65 14.11 -1.05
N VAL A 199 -10.69 15.39 -1.44
CA VAL A 199 -11.20 15.84 -2.71
C VAL A 199 -10.11 15.64 -3.77
N TRP A 200 -10.50 15.07 -4.91
CA TRP A 200 -9.60 14.85 -6.04
C TRP A 200 -9.56 16.07 -6.97
N HIS A 201 -8.38 16.49 -7.31
CA HIS A 201 -8.08 17.66 -8.14
C HIS A 201 -7.26 17.22 -9.35
N PRO A 202 -7.90 16.94 -10.49
CA PRO A 202 -7.21 16.43 -11.69
C PRO A 202 -6.20 17.43 -12.27
N GLU A 203 -6.43 18.73 -12.05
CA GLU A 203 -5.60 19.85 -12.52
C GLU A 203 -4.29 20.00 -11.75
N ARG A 204 -4.18 19.42 -10.56
CA ARG A 204 -2.96 19.56 -9.75
C ARG A 204 -1.77 18.88 -10.42
N PRO A 205 -0.66 19.62 -10.67
CA PRO A 205 0.55 19.02 -11.18
C PRO A 205 1.15 18.05 -10.17
N ASP A 206 1.85 17.04 -10.66
CA ASP A 206 2.65 16.19 -9.80
C ASP A 206 3.97 16.91 -9.47
N PRO A 207 4.25 17.22 -8.20
CA PRO A 207 5.46 17.96 -7.83
C PRO A 207 6.72 17.11 -7.89
N ARG A 208 6.59 15.82 -8.16
CA ARG A 208 7.71 14.87 -8.17
C ARG A 208 8.47 14.93 -9.50
N PRO A 209 9.81 14.79 -9.51
CA PRO A 209 10.60 14.78 -10.73
C PRO A 209 10.15 13.66 -11.68
N SER A 210 9.69 14.02 -12.88
CA SER A 210 9.09 13.09 -13.84
C SER A 210 10.03 11.94 -14.25
N ASN A 211 11.33 12.22 -14.36
CA ASN A 211 12.37 11.24 -14.71
C ASN A 211 12.62 10.19 -13.61
N LEU A 212 12.15 10.43 -12.38
CA LEU A 212 12.29 9.48 -11.27
C LEU A 212 11.00 8.69 -11.00
N ILE A 213 9.88 9.05 -11.65
CA ILE A 213 8.60 8.39 -11.43
C ILE A 213 8.54 7.06 -12.19
N TRP A 214 8.32 5.98 -11.46
CA TRP A 214 8.13 4.65 -12.04
C TRP A 214 6.69 4.44 -12.49
N PRO A 215 6.47 3.75 -13.63
CA PRO A 215 5.15 3.25 -14.00
C PRO A 215 4.60 2.27 -12.96
N THR A 216 3.29 2.28 -12.75
CA THR A 216 2.62 1.42 -11.75
C THR A 216 2.75 -0.07 -12.06
N ASP A 217 2.71 -0.45 -13.33
CA ASP A 217 2.85 -1.84 -13.77
C ASP A 217 4.25 -2.40 -13.45
N LYS A 218 5.29 -1.61 -13.70
CA LYS A 218 6.68 -1.97 -13.32
C LYS A 218 6.80 -2.13 -11.80
N ALA A 219 6.23 -1.21 -11.04
CA ALA A 219 6.24 -1.27 -9.58
C ALA A 219 5.47 -2.51 -9.08
N ALA A 220 4.27 -2.78 -9.60
CA ALA A 220 3.44 -3.92 -9.24
C ALA A 220 4.17 -5.25 -9.45
N LYS A 221 4.79 -5.46 -10.62
CA LYS A 221 5.57 -6.68 -10.92
C LYS A 221 6.67 -6.94 -9.88
N VAL A 222 7.40 -5.89 -9.52
CA VAL A 222 8.48 -6.00 -8.54
C VAL A 222 7.96 -6.24 -7.12
N MET A 223 6.85 -5.58 -6.73
CA MET A 223 6.21 -5.73 -5.43
C MET A 223 5.62 -7.13 -5.26
N VAL A 224 4.86 -7.62 -6.24
CA VAL A 224 4.30 -8.98 -6.24
C VAL A 224 5.41 -10.03 -6.14
N LYS A 225 6.48 -9.89 -6.92
CA LYS A 225 7.65 -10.78 -6.84
C LYS A 225 8.31 -10.77 -5.45
N ALA A 226 8.36 -9.62 -4.79
CA ALA A 226 8.91 -9.51 -3.43
C ALA A 226 8.05 -10.25 -2.40
N ILE A 227 6.71 -10.13 -2.49
CA ILE A 227 5.77 -10.86 -1.64
C ILE A 227 5.86 -12.37 -1.87
N LEU A 228 5.88 -12.82 -3.12
CA LEU A 228 6.02 -14.24 -3.47
C LEU A 228 7.32 -14.83 -2.94
N LYS A 229 8.41 -14.07 -2.97
CA LYS A 229 9.72 -14.44 -2.41
C LYS A 229 9.84 -14.24 -0.90
N ARG A 230 8.76 -13.87 -0.22
CA ARG A 230 8.70 -13.65 1.24
C ARG A 230 9.81 -12.70 1.75
N ARG A 231 10.12 -11.65 0.99
CA ARG A 231 11.09 -10.63 1.42
C ARG A 231 10.54 -9.87 2.62
N ARG A 232 11.39 -9.56 3.60
CA ARG A 232 10.96 -8.84 4.82
C ARG A 232 10.69 -7.37 4.54
N ASN A 233 11.74 -6.61 4.19
CA ASN A 233 11.66 -5.18 3.85
C ASN A 233 12.20 -4.98 2.44
N TYR A 234 11.48 -4.24 1.60
CA TYR A 234 11.87 -4.12 0.21
C TYR A 234 11.69 -2.71 -0.34
N VAL A 235 12.80 -1.97 -0.41
CA VAL A 235 12.94 -0.74 -1.19
C VAL A 235 13.37 -1.14 -2.59
N PHE A 236 12.65 -0.72 -3.63
CA PHE A 236 12.90 -1.25 -4.97
C PHE A 236 13.26 -0.21 -6.02
N THR A 237 12.83 1.07 -5.87
CA THR A 237 13.24 2.11 -6.81
C THR A 237 14.71 2.50 -6.60
N THR A 238 15.44 2.76 -7.69
CA THR A 238 16.88 3.06 -7.62
C THR A 238 17.15 4.29 -6.74
N HIS A 239 16.45 5.40 -7.00
CA HIS A 239 16.58 6.61 -6.18
C HIS A 239 16.19 6.36 -4.71
N GLY A 240 15.14 5.56 -4.48
CA GLY A 240 14.71 5.20 -3.11
C GLY A 240 15.79 4.45 -2.34
N LYS A 241 16.48 3.48 -2.97
CA LYS A 241 17.60 2.77 -2.35
C LYS A 241 18.74 3.71 -1.99
N ILE A 242 19.12 4.60 -2.91
CA ILE A 242 20.21 5.56 -2.70
C ILE A 242 19.85 6.50 -1.55
N PHE A 243 18.64 7.07 -1.52
CA PHE A 243 18.22 8.02 -0.48
C PHE A 243 18.12 7.35 0.89
N VAL A 244 17.57 6.13 0.98
CA VAL A 244 17.50 5.39 2.25
C VAL A 244 18.90 5.03 2.74
N TRP A 245 19.82 4.66 1.85
CA TRP A 245 21.22 4.40 2.20
C TRP A 245 21.92 5.67 2.68
N LEU A 246 21.79 6.78 1.97
CA LEU A 246 22.33 8.08 2.38
C LEU A 246 21.79 8.54 3.75
N GLN A 247 20.49 8.44 3.95
CA GLN A 247 19.87 8.81 5.22
C GLN A 247 20.39 7.97 6.38
N ARG A 248 20.66 6.68 6.14
CA ARG A 248 21.15 5.77 7.19
C ARG A 248 22.59 6.08 7.60
N TRP A 249 23.45 6.34 6.64
CA TRP A 249 24.89 6.45 6.88
C TRP A 249 25.40 7.90 6.92
N PHE A 250 24.71 8.82 6.25
CA PHE A 250 25.10 10.22 6.12
C PHE A 250 23.89 11.15 6.35
N PRO A 251 23.24 11.10 7.54
CA PRO A 251 22.00 11.87 7.78
C PRO A 251 22.22 13.39 7.70
N GLY A 252 23.41 13.89 8.02
CA GLY A 252 23.77 15.29 7.87
C GLY A 252 23.79 15.73 6.41
N LEU A 253 24.41 14.94 5.53
CA LEU A 253 24.44 15.18 4.09
C LEU A 253 23.02 15.14 3.50
N MET A 254 22.21 14.16 3.91
CA MET A 254 20.83 14.05 3.42
C MET A 254 20.00 15.28 3.83
N ARG A 255 20.12 15.76 5.06
CA ARG A 255 19.49 17.01 5.51
C ARG A 255 19.93 18.22 4.67
N PHE A 256 21.23 18.33 4.38
CA PHE A 256 21.75 19.37 3.52
C PHE A 256 21.17 19.32 2.11
N ILE A 257 21.09 18.15 1.49
CA ILE A 257 20.50 17.96 0.15
C ILE A 257 19.02 18.40 0.17
N ILE A 258 18.25 17.93 1.15
CA ILE A 258 16.81 18.24 1.27
C ILE A 258 16.60 19.75 1.52
N SER A 259 17.47 20.39 2.31
CA SER A 259 17.37 21.84 2.60
C SER A 259 17.55 22.73 1.36
N LYS A 260 18.26 22.21 0.34
CA LYS A 260 18.49 22.90 -0.94
C LYS A 260 17.42 22.57 -1.99
N SER A 261 16.57 21.59 -1.73
CA SER A 261 15.45 21.30 -2.64
C SER A 261 14.44 22.44 -2.63
N PRO A 262 13.82 22.76 -3.79
CA PRO A 262 12.78 23.78 -3.83
C PRO A 262 11.71 23.46 -2.78
N LYS A 263 11.41 24.41 -1.92
CA LYS A 263 10.28 24.28 -1.00
C LYS A 263 9.01 24.32 -1.86
N PRO A 264 8.13 23.29 -1.77
CA PRO A 264 6.84 23.43 -2.39
C PRO A 264 6.17 24.68 -1.81
N ASP A 265 5.57 25.49 -2.68
CA ASP A 265 4.88 26.70 -2.28
C ASP A 265 3.90 26.40 -1.14
N SER A 266 3.97 27.21 -0.10
CA SER A 266 3.27 27.09 1.18
C SER A 266 1.78 27.38 1.03
#